data_57c312a4c283f7654cc8ab0f97cb9a68
#
_entry.id   57c312a4c283f7654cc8ab0f97cb9a68
#
_cell.length_a   1.000
_cell.length_b   1.000
_cell.length_c   1.000
_cell.angle_alpha   90.00
_cell.angle_beta   90.00
_cell.angle_gamma   90.00
#
_symmetry.space_group_name_H-M   'P 1'
#
loop_
_entity.id
_entity.type
_entity.pdbx_description
1 polymer ?
#
loop_
_entity_poly.entity_id
_entity_poly.type
_entity_poly.pdbx_seq_one_letter_code
_entity_poly.pdbx_strand_id
1 'polypeptide(L)'
;MGICHHPNWIAFAGSPSKSNDFPRVITYINICLSSLRFLLRKDIFNHRDINPISFSNNNICHYILNVYSDLSHSALKYLKDTEVNINNVLIMTGNFNIRDSLWDPSFHFHSSISDDLIMIADSFDLVLSSPTNLGPTRFLDTAGESNSVIDLMFLRYGSVELDKHTILPDSRLSSDHAPLSINIPIFEEIIQSSRFTITPKSDQEMGFIKDVISNFKSLDTTNIDNSKKLKWLVNQLGLIVEQSWSKNAKKSKISKHSKQWWSESCSQALDTYRTTRSRENWKFFKTTVKNAKWSFFNDKIQEIANKSWGPWELMNWVKKRKLPVTEAITHNDCPCLTPDCLWNTLHSTFNTALHHCVNLSILDEIVHKPHQTWNSFSRYKYKSAISKYIDISVLGPDKMTWRYWKLIIKDDDCLSKIINIANACINLSHWPKYFKVSTTVVIPKPNKPLYDNPKALRPIVLLNTLGKLVEKVIAKRLQFIVVSNNFVYPS
;
A
#
# COMPACT_ATOMS: atom_id res chain seq x y z
N MET A 1 6.20 -23.91 11.77
CA MET A 1 4.94 -23.18 11.45
C MET A 1 5.28 -21.96 10.58
N GLY A 2 4.54 -21.69 9.51
CA GLY A 2 4.77 -20.50 8.71
C GLY A 2 4.15 -19.25 9.35
N ILE A 3 4.61 -18.05 8.92
CA ILE A 3 4.00 -16.78 9.32
C ILE A 3 2.54 -16.78 8.86
N CYS A 4 1.62 -16.52 9.80
CA CYS A 4 0.19 -16.45 9.49
C CYS A 4 -0.10 -15.13 8.75
N HIS A 5 -0.66 -15.22 7.54
CA HIS A 5 -1.03 -14.06 6.77
C HIS A 5 -2.49 -13.67 7.03
N HIS A 6 -2.71 -12.41 7.39
CA HIS A 6 -4.02 -11.85 7.62
C HIS A 6 -4.19 -10.56 6.79
N PRO A 7 -5.33 -10.33 6.13
CA PRO A 7 -5.51 -9.20 5.22
C PRO A 7 -5.42 -7.82 5.87
N ASN A 8 -5.63 -7.74 7.18
CA ASN A 8 -5.64 -6.48 7.93
C ASN A 8 -4.38 -6.28 8.80
N TRP A 9 -3.37 -7.17 8.68
CA TRP A 9 -2.18 -7.13 9.50
C TRP A 9 -0.93 -7.34 8.64
N ILE A 10 0.09 -6.55 8.91
CA ILE A 10 1.43 -6.69 8.33
C ILE A 10 2.26 -7.42 9.36
N ALA A 11 2.90 -8.53 8.97
CA ALA A 11 3.78 -9.29 9.83
C ALA A 11 5.23 -8.86 9.62
N PHE A 12 5.91 -8.56 10.70
CA PHE A 12 7.34 -8.31 10.76
C PHE A 12 8.01 -9.46 11.54
N ALA A 13 9.00 -10.07 10.96
CA ALA A 13 9.71 -11.20 11.58
C ALA A 13 11.21 -11.00 11.51
N GLY A 14 11.91 -11.42 12.56
CA GLY A 14 13.36 -11.44 12.60
C GLY A 14 13.97 -12.28 11.48
N SER A 15 15.23 -12.06 11.16
CA SER A 15 15.94 -12.82 10.14
C SER A 15 16.26 -14.23 10.66
N PRO A 16 15.87 -15.27 9.91
CA PRO A 16 16.35 -16.61 10.24
C PRO A 16 17.88 -16.69 10.07
N SER A 17 18.55 -17.34 11.00
CA SER A 17 20.00 -17.54 10.95
C SER A 17 20.43 -18.53 9.86
N LYS A 18 19.53 -19.42 9.42
CA LYS A 18 19.69 -20.38 8.32
C LYS A 18 18.42 -20.44 7.49
N SER A 19 18.53 -20.89 6.25
CA SER A 19 17.41 -20.95 5.28
C SER A 19 16.18 -21.75 5.74
N ASN A 20 16.35 -22.67 6.70
CA ASN A 20 15.29 -23.52 7.24
C ASN A 20 14.83 -23.12 8.66
N ASP A 21 15.40 -22.08 9.24
CA ASP A 21 14.99 -21.61 10.56
C ASP A 21 13.71 -20.79 10.48
N PHE A 22 12.80 -21.03 11.41
CA PHE A 22 11.59 -20.19 11.56
C PHE A 22 11.89 -19.05 12.52
N PRO A 23 11.31 -17.86 12.28
CA PRO A 23 11.40 -16.75 13.22
C PRO A 23 10.72 -17.14 14.54
N ARG A 24 11.37 -16.84 15.66
CA ARG A 24 10.80 -17.09 17.01
C ARG A 24 10.04 -15.88 17.54
N VAL A 25 10.27 -14.70 16.93
CA VAL A 25 9.60 -13.43 17.25
C VAL A 25 8.90 -12.90 16.01
N ILE A 26 7.63 -12.58 16.15
CA ILE A 26 6.81 -11.99 15.08
C ILE A 26 6.02 -10.82 15.67
N THR A 27 6.06 -9.69 14.98
CA THR A 27 5.25 -8.51 15.32
C THR A 27 4.20 -8.28 14.24
N TYR A 28 2.94 -8.21 14.60
CA TYR A 28 1.83 -7.92 13.70
C TYR A 28 1.35 -6.48 13.91
N ILE A 29 1.38 -5.68 12.85
CA ILE A 29 0.88 -4.30 12.86
C ILE A 29 -0.39 -4.21 12.04
N ASN A 30 -1.43 -3.63 12.62
CA ASN A 30 -2.69 -3.43 11.89
C ASN A 30 -2.50 -2.39 10.77
N ILE A 31 -3.02 -2.68 9.57
CA ILE A 31 -2.90 -1.78 8.41
C ILE A 31 -3.53 -0.40 8.63
N CYS A 32 -4.46 -0.27 9.59
CA CYS A 32 -5.01 1.04 9.97
C CYS A 32 -3.94 2.02 10.48
N LEU A 33 -2.82 1.49 10.98
CA LEU A 33 -1.68 2.27 11.49
C LEU A 33 -0.60 2.50 10.41
N SER A 34 -0.88 2.19 9.15
CA SER A 34 0.11 2.31 8.06
C SER A 34 0.63 3.74 7.83
N SER A 35 -0.12 4.76 8.26
CA SER A 35 0.31 6.16 8.27
C SER A 35 1.57 6.39 9.10
N LEU A 36 1.76 5.63 10.19
CA LEU A 36 2.94 5.69 11.06
C LEU A 36 4.19 5.06 10.45
N ARG A 37 4.09 4.43 9.30
CA ARG A 37 5.23 3.87 8.54
C ARG A 37 6.12 2.96 9.36
N PHE A 38 5.57 1.85 9.81
CA PHE A 38 6.33 0.84 10.53
C PHE A 38 7.38 0.17 9.64
N LEU A 39 8.61 0.08 10.15
CA LEU A 39 9.75 -0.52 9.46
C LEU A 39 10.47 -1.50 10.38
N LEU A 40 10.87 -2.65 9.84
CA LEU A 40 11.76 -3.57 10.53
C LEU A 40 13.22 -3.06 10.39
N ARG A 41 13.92 -2.92 11.50
CA ARG A 41 15.24 -2.27 11.60
C ARG A 41 16.35 -3.28 11.87
N LYS A 42 16.60 -4.13 10.88
CA LYS A 42 17.72 -5.11 10.92
C LYS A 42 19.10 -4.46 10.92
N ASP A 43 19.17 -3.23 10.43
CA ASP A 43 20.37 -2.38 10.48
C ASP A 43 20.78 -2.03 11.92
N ILE A 44 19.83 -2.05 12.86
CA ILE A 44 20.09 -1.78 14.28
C ILE A 44 20.37 -3.09 15.00
N PHE A 45 19.47 -4.06 14.93
CA PHE A 45 19.62 -5.36 15.53
C PHE A 45 19.30 -6.46 14.52
N ASN A 46 20.30 -7.23 14.13
CA ASN A 46 20.15 -8.36 13.22
C ASN A 46 20.28 -9.69 13.96
N HIS A 47 19.28 -9.98 14.77
CA HIS A 47 19.20 -11.22 15.54
C HIS A 47 17.84 -11.88 15.35
N ARG A 48 17.78 -13.22 15.23
CA ARG A 48 16.53 -13.97 14.96
C ARG A 48 15.46 -13.82 16.04
N ASP A 49 15.90 -13.51 17.27
CA ASP A 49 15.05 -13.43 18.46
C ASP A 49 14.79 -11.99 18.92
N ILE A 50 15.19 -11.02 18.11
CA ILE A 50 14.94 -9.60 18.35
C ILE A 50 14.25 -9.04 17.13
N ASN A 51 13.12 -8.36 17.34
CA ASN A 51 12.35 -7.73 16.28
C ASN A 51 12.25 -6.23 16.54
N PRO A 52 13.24 -5.45 16.09
CA PRO A 52 13.24 -4.00 16.24
C PRO A 52 12.33 -3.36 15.19
N ILE A 53 11.28 -2.71 15.64
CA ILE A 53 10.33 -1.98 14.76
C ILE A 53 10.48 -0.49 15.03
N SER A 54 10.71 0.29 13.99
CA SER A 54 10.60 1.75 14.07
C SER A 54 9.29 2.23 13.46
N PHE A 55 8.77 3.36 13.95
CA PHE A 55 7.67 4.08 13.35
C PHE A 55 7.86 5.59 13.54
N SER A 56 7.25 6.38 12.66
CA SER A 56 7.35 7.84 12.71
C SER A 56 6.03 8.44 13.18
N ASN A 57 6.10 9.27 14.20
CA ASN A 57 4.99 10.11 14.68
C ASN A 57 5.47 11.55 14.79
N ASN A 58 4.80 12.50 14.13
CA ASN A 58 5.18 13.93 14.13
C ASN A 58 6.65 14.18 13.80
N ASN A 59 7.20 13.47 12.81
CA ASN A 59 8.61 13.50 12.40
C ASN A 59 9.61 12.99 13.46
N ILE A 60 9.14 12.43 14.55
CA ILE A 60 9.97 11.75 15.54
C ILE A 60 9.94 10.25 15.26
N CYS A 61 11.11 9.63 15.20
CA CYS A 61 11.24 8.18 15.04
C CYS A 61 11.20 7.52 16.42
N HIS A 62 10.26 6.60 16.59
CA HIS A 62 10.10 5.79 17.81
C HIS A 62 10.40 4.33 17.52
N TYR A 63 10.80 3.58 18.55
CA TYR A 63 11.14 2.18 18.43
C TYR A 63 10.34 1.30 19.40
N ILE A 64 10.01 0.11 18.93
CA ILE A 64 9.46 -1.00 19.72
C ILE A 64 10.40 -2.18 19.56
N LEU A 65 10.85 -2.78 20.67
CA LEU A 65 11.67 -3.97 20.68
C LEU A 65 10.84 -5.16 21.18
N ASN A 66 10.61 -6.13 20.31
CA ASN A 66 10.00 -7.41 20.71
C ASN A 66 11.11 -8.46 20.79
N VAL A 67 11.28 -9.07 21.95
CA VAL A 67 12.42 -9.91 22.28
C VAL A 67 11.94 -11.29 22.76
N TYR A 68 12.57 -12.34 22.27
CA TYR A 68 12.47 -13.67 22.84
C TYR A 68 13.84 -14.10 23.36
N SER A 69 13.95 -14.42 24.65
CA SER A 69 15.16 -14.95 25.23
C SER A 69 14.99 -16.44 25.46
N ASP A 70 15.84 -17.23 24.83
CA ASP A 70 15.89 -18.67 25.10
C ASP A 70 16.70 -18.98 26.39
N LEU A 71 16.80 -20.23 26.75
CA LEU A 71 17.52 -20.64 27.95
C LEU A 71 19.04 -20.31 27.93
N SER A 72 19.61 -20.08 26.74
CA SER A 72 20.99 -19.63 26.58
C SER A 72 21.15 -18.12 26.71
N HIS A 73 20.04 -17.38 26.72
CA HIS A 73 19.96 -15.93 26.76
C HIS A 73 20.76 -15.25 25.65
N SER A 74 20.79 -15.87 24.45
CA SER A 74 21.57 -15.38 23.31
C SER A 74 21.15 -13.97 22.85
N ALA A 75 19.86 -13.67 22.91
CA ALA A 75 19.35 -12.35 22.55
C ALA A 75 19.82 -11.25 23.52
N LEU A 76 19.83 -11.55 24.83
CA LEU A 76 20.28 -10.59 25.83
C LEU A 76 21.80 -10.35 25.74
N LYS A 77 22.58 -11.40 25.56
CA LYS A 77 24.02 -11.28 25.32
C LYS A 77 24.31 -10.42 24.09
N TYR A 78 23.58 -10.67 23.01
CA TYR A 78 23.69 -9.87 21.80
C TYR A 78 23.34 -8.39 22.02
N LEU A 79 22.24 -8.07 22.76
CA LEU A 79 21.87 -6.71 23.11
C LEU A 79 22.93 -6.03 23.98
N LYS A 80 23.52 -6.76 24.93
CA LYS A 80 24.57 -6.26 25.82
C LYS A 80 25.86 -5.95 25.08
N ASP A 81 26.24 -6.81 24.11
CA ASP A 81 27.49 -6.69 23.36
C ASP A 81 27.39 -5.72 22.16
N THR A 82 26.16 -5.30 21.80
CA THR A 82 25.93 -4.42 20.65
C THR A 82 25.81 -2.97 21.11
N GLU A 83 26.85 -2.17 20.84
CA GLU A 83 26.80 -0.73 21.06
C GLU A 83 25.88 -0.07 20.02
N VAL A 84 24.66 0.27 20.43
CA VAL A 84 23.70 0.96 19.57
C VAL A 84 23.20 2.22 20.26
N ASN A 85 23.39 3.35 19.59
CA ASN A 85 22.85 4.63 20.05
C ASN A 85 21.49 4.87 19.37
N ILE A 86 20.41 4.32 19.93
CA ILE A 86 19.04 4.60 19.52
C ILE A 86 18.31 5.34 20.62
N ASN A 87 17.80 6.51 20.28
CA ASN A 87 16.93 7.30 21.15
C ASN A 87 15.46 6.98 20.87
N ASN A 88 14.59 7.24 21.83
CA ASN A 88 13.14 7.07 21.67
C ASN A 88 12.64 5.62 21.53
N VAL A 89 13.28 4.66 22.19
CA VAL A 89 12.67 3.37 22.43
C VAL A 89 11.50 3.57 23.37
N LEU A 90 10.29 3.22 22.95
CA LEU A 90 9.08 3.36 23.77
C LEU A 90 8.82 2.13 24.63
N ILE A 91 9.03 0.96 24.04
CA ILE A 91 8.71 -0.33 24.66
C ILE A 91 9.76 -1.35 24.27
N MET A 92 10.21 -2.12 25.25
CA MET A 92 10.85 -3.42 25.07
C MET A 92 9.97 -4.47 25.77
N THR A 93 9.53 -5.48 25.06
CA THR A 93 8.61 -6.48 25.59
C THR A 93 8.89 -7.86 25.00
N GLY A 94 8.48 -8.90 25.68
CA GLY A 94 8.57 -10.26 25.19
C GLY A 94 8.71 -11.30 26.29
N ASN A 95 8.99 -12.53 25.86
CA ASN A 95 9.31 -13.61 26.77
C ASN A 95 10.81 -13.66 27.02
N PHE A 96 11.22 -13.35 28.24
CA PHE A 96 12.63 -13.33 28.63
C PHE A 96 13.12 -14.65 29.24
N ASN A 97 12.21 -15.56 29.61
CA ASN A 97 12.52 -16.85 30.26
C ASN A 97 13.43 -16.71 31.51
N ILE A 98 13.27 -15.60 32.22
CA ILE A 98 14.00 -15.31 33.46
C ILE A 98 13.00 -15.21 34.60
N ARG A 99 13.20 -15.97 35.67
CA ARG A 99 12.47 -15.80 36.93
C ARG A 99 13.32 -15.01 37.89
N ASP A 100 12.75 -14.02 38.52
CA ASP A 100 13.43 -13.20 39.50
C ASP A 100 12.47 -12.60 40.52
N SER A 101 12.95 -12.43 41.76
CA SER A 101 12.17 -11.80 42.83
C SER A 101 11.78 -10.34 42.55
N LEU A 102 12.41 -9.67 41.60
CA LEU A 102 12.08 -8.30 41.18
C LEU A 102 10.72 -8.19 40.54
N TRP A 103 10.24 -9.22 39.83
CA TRP A 103 8.99 -9.20 39.10
C TRP A 103 8.06 -10.40 39.33
N ASP A 104 8.57 -11.49 39.93
CA ASP A 104 7.79 -12.67 40.29
C ASP A 104 7.75 -12.82 41.84
N PRO A 105 6.67 -12.36 42.50
CA PRO A 105 6.53 -12.42 43.96
C PRO A 105 6.56 -13.85 44.51
N SER A 106 6.32 -14.87 43.68
CA SER A 106 6.39 -16.28 44.06
C SER A 106 7.80 -16.86 44.05
N PHE A 107 8.79 -16.09 43.60
CA PHE A 107 10.17 -16.50 43.42
C PHE A 107 11.09 -15.68 44.34
N HIS A 108 11.98 -16.36 45.08
CA HIS A 108 12.77 -15.73 46.15
C HIS A 108 14.25 -15.51 45.80
N PHE A 109 14.65 -15.88 44.59
CA PHE A 109 16.05 -15.77 44.18
C PHE A 109 16.22 -14.61 43.21
N HIS A 110 17.39 -13.98 43.26
CA HIS A 110 17.81 -12.95 42.31
C HIS A 110 18.92 -13.50 41.43
N SER A 111 18.88 -13.16 40.14
CA SER A 111 19.78 -13.69 39.11
C SER A 111 20.64 -12.59 38.52
N SER A 112 21.92 -12.82 38.27
CA SER A 112 22.81 -11.88 37.56
C SER A 112 22.35 -11.58 36.13
N ILE A 113 21.58 -12.48 35.50
CA ILE A 113 20.97 -12.25 34.17
C ILE A 113 19.85 -11.21 34.27
N SER A 114 19.18 -11.14 35.43
CA SER A 114 18.18 -10.09 35.69
C SER A 114 18.83 -8.72 35.75
N ASP A 115 20.00 -8.61 36.37
CA ASP A 115 20.78 -7.37 36.36
C ASP A 115 21.18 -6.95 34.94
N ASP A 116 21.64 -7.90 34.12
CA ASP A 116 21.95 -7.64 32.71
C ASP A 116 20.73 -7.14 31.95
N LEU A 117 19.56 -7.75 32.16
CA LEU A 117 18.31 -7.31 31.52
C LEU A 117 17.91 -5.87 31.95
N ILE A 118 18.04 -5.57 33.24
CA ILE A 118 17.76 -4.22 33.76
C ILE A 118 18.75 -3.22 33.18
N MET A 119 20.05 -3.53 33.14
CA MET A 119 21.08 -2.67 32.52
C MET A 119 20.81 -2.40 31.03
N ILE A 120 20.39 -3.43 30.29
CA ILE A 120 19.99 -3.28 28.87
C ILE A 120 18.79 -2.35 28.77
N ALA A 121 17.77 -2.52 29.60
CA ALA A 121 16.58 -1.66 29.60
C ALA A 121 16.96 -0.19 29.94
N ASP A 122 17.79 0.01 30.96
CA ASP A 122 18.27 1.34 31.37
C ASP A 122 19.08 2.04 30.27
N SER A 123 19.88 1.31 29.50
CA SER A 123 20.62 1.85 28.35
C SER A 123 19.73 2.43 27.26
N PHE A 124 18.44 2.07 27.25
CA PHE A 124 17.42 2.59 26.35
C PHE A 124 16.45 3.57 27.03
N ASP A 125 16.75 4.05 28.24
CA ASP A 125 15.86 4.87 29.08
C ASP A 125 14.53 4.17 29.41
N LEU A 126 14.54 2.84 29.60
CA LEU A 126 13.36 2.04 29.90
C LEU A 126 13.36 1.55 31.34
N VAL A 127 12.18 1.53 31.95
CA VAL A 127 11.94 0.99 33.29
C VAL A 127 10.98 -0.20 33.24
N LEU A 128 11.14 -1.16 34.14
CA LEU A 128 10.23 -2.28 34.26
C LEU A 128 8.81 -1.79 34.61
N SER A 129 7.85 -2.15 33.79
CA SER A 129 6.42 -1.84 34.04
C SER A 129 5.82 -2.87 35.01
N SER A 130 5.17 -2.38 36.08
CA SER A 130 4.35 -3.24 36.91
C SER A 130 2.94 -3.38 36.34
N PRO A 131 2.35 -4.59 36.27
CA PRO A 131 0.99 -4.77 35.76
C PRO A 131 -0.06 -4.15 36.68
N THR A 132 -1.23 -3.82 36.15
CA THR A 132 -2.40 -3.38 36.93
C THR A 132 -2.99 -4.48 37.79
N ASN A 133 -2.81 -5.72 37.38
CA ASN A 133 -3.19 -6.93 38.09
C ASN A 133 -1.95 -7.81 38.28
N LEU A 134 -1.69 -8.24 39.48
CA LEU A 134 -0.60 -9.17 39.77
C LEU A 134 -1.04 -10.59 39.42
N GLY A 135 -0.12 -11.36 38.81
CA GLY A 135 -0.39 -12.74 38.45
C GLY A 135 0.71 -13.30 37.54
N PRO A 136 0.73 -14.62 37.34
CA PRO A 136 1.68 -15.25 36.45
C PRO A 136 1.40 -14.89 34.99
N THR A 137 2.44 -14.82 34.20
CA THR A 137 2.35 -14.69 32.73
C THR A 137 2.46 -16.05 32.06
N ARG A 138 3.02 -17.06 32.73
CA ARG A 138 3.09 -18.43 32.28
C ARG A 138 2.40 -19.36 33.28
N PHE A 139 1.57 -20.24 32.76
CA PHE A 139 0.76 -21.21 33.49
C PHE A 139 1.20 -22.63 33.11
N LEU A 140 1.49 -23.43 34.08
CA LEU A 140 1.89 -24.81 33.87
C LEU A 140 0.77 -25.74 34.35
N ASP A 141 0.33 -26.62 33.47
CA ASP A 141 -0.74 -27.59 33.76
C ASP A 141 -0.17 -28.88 34.43
N THR A 142 1.16 -28.95 34.66
CA THR A 142 1.83 -30.10 35.22
C THR A 142 1.83 -30.03 36.74
N ALA A 143 1.35 -31.09 37.41
CA ALA A 143 1.33 -31.16 38.85
C ALA A 143 2.76 -31.08 39.43
N GLY A 144 3.03 -30.11 40.29
CA GLY A 144 4.32 -29.87 40.93
C GLY A 144 5.16 -28.74 40.32
N GLU A 145 4.79 -28.19 39.20
CA GLU A 145 5.44 -27.00 38.65
C GLU A 145 4.66 -25.72 39.04
N SER A 146 5.42 -24.66 39.38
CA SER A 146 4.81 -23.38 39.77
C SER A 146 4.66 -22.44 38.56
N ASN A 147 3.52 -21.79 38.47
CA ASN A 147 3.33 -20.67 37.53
C ASN A 147 4.42 -19.61 37.73
N SER A 148 4.72 -18.85 36.69
CA SER A 148 5.81 -17.89 36.71
C SER A 148 5.52 -16.60 35.95
N VAL A 149 6.24 -15.53 36.29
CA VAL A 149 6.28 -14.28 35.55
C VAL A 149 7.56 -14.24 34.73
N ILE A 150 7.48 -14.47 33.44
CA ILE A 150 8.63 -14.50 32.51
C ILE A 150 8.41 -13.65 31.24
N ASP A 151 7.18 -13.25 30.99
CA ASP A 151 6.85 -12.25 29.96
C ASP A 151 6.83 -10.88 30.62
N LEU A 152 7.71 -9.99 30.18
CA LEU A 152 7.94 -8.70 30.80
C LEU A 152 7.74 -7.56 29.80
N MET A 153 7.50 -6.38 30.35
CA MET A 153 7.35 -5.16 29.59
C MET A 153 8.14 -4.03 30.26
N PHE A 154 9.02 -3.40 29.48
CA PHE A 154 9.80 -2.24 29.88
C PHE A 154 9.31 -1.04 29.08
N LEU A 155 9.07 0.08 29.75
CA LEU A 155 8.47 1.28 29.19
C LEU A 155 9.40 2.47 29.38
N ARG A 156 9.37 3.42 28.46
CA ARG A 156 10.17 4.64 28.54
C ARG A 156 9.80 5.47 29.76
N TYR A 157 10.79 5.85 30.56
CA TYR A 157 10.62 6.74 31.69
C TYR A 157 10.16 8.12 31.26
N GLY A 158 9.10 8.67 31.89
CA GLY A 158 8.60 10.04 31.64
C GLY A 158 7.89 10.26 30.29
N SER A 159 7.73 9.22 29.46
CA SER A 159 6.80 9.31 28.34
C SER A 159 5.38 9.31 28.91
N VAL A 160 4.71 10.47 28.72
CA VAL A 160 3.31 10.75 29.02
C VAL A 160 2.50 9.50 29.32
N GLU A 161 2.04 9.37 30.59
CA GLU A 161 0.98 8.47 31.04
C GLU A 161 0.79 7.18 30.22
N LEU A 162 1.89 6.41 30.05
CA LEU A 162 1.72 5.04 29.59
C LEU A 162 0.95 4.32 30.71
N ASP A 163 -0.28 3.95 30.44
CA ASP A 163 -1.05 3.10 31.33
C ASP A 163 -0.21 1.89 31.72
N LYS A 164 -0.35 1.48 32.99
CA LYS A 164 0.25 0.21 33.39
C LYS A 164 -0.33 -0.89 32.51
N HIS A 165 0.52 -1.84 32.11
CA HIS A 165 0.04 -2.99 31.35
C HIS A 165 -0.86 -3.89 32.22
N THR A 166 -1.69 -4.69 31.56
CA THR A 166 -2.61 -5.65 32.19
C THR A 166 -2.30 -7.05 31.67
N ILE A 167 -2.24 -8.02 32.56
CA ILE A 167 -2.14 -9.43 32.21
C ILE A 167 -3.56 -9.93 31.90
N LEU A 168 -3.76 -10.68 30.81
CA LEU A 168 -5.06 -11.17 30.35
C LEU A 168 -5.15 -12.71 30.41
N PRO A 169 -5.28 -13.34 31.60
CA PRO A 169 -5.27 -14.81 31.75
C PRO A 169 -6.39 -15.50 30.96
N ASP A 170 -7.59 -14.89 30.91
CA ASP A 170 -8.75 -15.43 30.20
C ASP A 170 -8.60 -15.41 28.67
N SER A 171 -7.67 -14.64 28.16
CA SER A 171 -7.37 -14.54 26.73
C SER A 171 -6.30 -15.51 26.24
N ARG A 172 -5.77 -16.34 27.10
CA ARG A 172 -4.67 -17.29 26.83
C ARG A 172 -5.05 -18.41 25.84
N LEU A 173 -6.34 -18.76 25.75
CA LEU A 173 -6.85 -19.86 24.91
C LEU A 173 -6.16 -21.19 25.23
N SER A 174 -5.44 -21.76 24.26
CA SER A 174 -4.68 -23.01 24.42
C SER A 174 -3.18 -22.78 24.68
N SER A 175 -2.76 -21.53 24.94
CA SER A 175 -1.37 -21.19 25.26
C SER A 175 -1.10 -21.38 26.75
N ASP A 176 0.10 -21.77 27.11
CA ASP A 176 0.60 -21.73 28.48
C ASP A 176 0.99 -20.29 28.90
N HIS A 177 1.00 -19.32 27.97
CA HIS A 177 1.28 -17.90 28.25
C HIS A 177 0.02 -17.04 28.18
N ALA A 178 -0.11 -16.09 29.14
CA ALA A 178 -1.13 -15.06 29.11
C ALA A 178 -0.66 -13.84 28.33
N PRO A 179 -1.52 -13.25 27.47
CA PRO A 179 -1.20 -12.01 26.80
C PRO A 179 -1.02 -10.84 27.77
N LEU A 180 -0.08 -9.95 27.45
CA LEU A 180 0.05 -8.65 28.07
C LEU A 180 -0.61 -7.59 27.18
N SER A 181 -1.34 -6.64 27.78
CA SER A 181 -2.01 -5.56 27.07
C SER A 181 -1.63 -4.21 27.64
N ILE A 182 -1.32 -3.25 26.76
CA ILE A 182 -1.04 -1.86 27.13
C ILE A 182 -1.64 -0.90 26.10
N ASN A 183 -2.08 0.28 26.56
CA ASN A 183 -2.48 1.37 25.70
C ASN A 183 -1.32 2.35 25.55
N ILE A 184 -0.92 2.61 24.31
CA ILE A 184 0.09 3.63 24.00
C ILE A 184 -0.64 4.83 23.40
N PRO A 185 -0.58 6.03 24.00
CA PRO A 185 -1.19 7.21 23.43
C PRO A 185 -0.34 7.69 22.23
N ILE A 186 -0.66 7.19 21.05
CA ILE A 186 -0.11 7.70 19.81
C ILE A 186 -1.07 8.77 19.30
N PHE A 187 -0.70 10.04 19.46
CA PHE A 187 -1.48 11.16 18.95
C PHE A 187 -1.26 11.29 17.45
N GLU A 188 -1.99 10.52 16.68
CA GLU A 188 -2.22 10.79 15.28
C GLU A 188 -3.73 10.93 15.06
N GLU A 189 -4.14 12.05 14.46
CA GLU A 189 -5.43 12.03 13.78
C GLU A 189 -5.36 10.89 12.77
N ILE A 190 -6.05 9.79 13.05
CA ILE A 190 -6.29 8.76 12.07
C ILE A 190 -7.08 9.46 10.97
N ILE A 191 -6.36 10.00 10.00
CA ILE A 191 -6.94 10.48 8.76
C ILE A 191 -7.51 9.21 8.12
N GLN A 192 -8.74 8.89 8.50
CA GLN A 192 -9.52 7.93 7.75
C GLN A 192 -9.58 8.49 6.34
N SER A 193 -8.70 8.01 5.48
CA SER A 193 -8.68 8.38 4.09
C SER A 193 -10.02 7.95 3.50
N SER A 194 -11.00 8.85 3.62
CA SER A 194 -12.29 8.65 3.01
C SER A 194 -12.08 8.72 1.52
N ARG A 195 -12.10 7.58 0.91
CA ARG A 195 -11.96 7.48 -0.54
C ARG A 195 -13.29 7.89 -1.18
N PHE A 196 -13.26 8.97 -1.93
CA PHE A 196 -14.38 9.30 -2.79
C PHE A 196 -14.34 8.42 -4.03
N THR A 197 -15.47 7.83 -4.40
CA THR A 197 -15.60 6.94 -5.55
C THR A 197 -16.94 7.17 -6.25
N ILE A 198 -16.94 6.86 -7.54
CA ILE A 198 -18.16 6.77 -8.35
C ILE A 198 -18.35 5.29 -8.67
N THR A 199 -19.50 4.72 -8.29
CA THR A 199 -19.81 3.32 -8.55
C THR A 199 -20.16 3.14 -10.03
N PRO A 200 -19.54 2.20 -10.74
CA PRO A 200 -19.90 1.90 -12.12
C PRO A 200 -21.38 1.49 -12.26
N LYS A 201 -22.03 1.93 -13.33
CA LYS A 201 -23.45 1.68 -13.66
C LYS A 201 -24.47 2.26 -12.64
N SER A 202 -24.05 3.20 -11.80
CA SER A 202 -24.92 3.90 -10.85
C SER A 202 -25.40 5.25 -11.38
N ASP A 203 -26.42 5.84 -10.70
CA ASP A 203 -26.88 7.20 -10.96
C ASP A 203 -25.76 8.24 -10.81
N GLN A 204 -24.79 7.97 -9.92
CA GLN A 204 -23.61 8.81 -9.77
C GLN A 204 -22.74 8.84 -11.04
N GLU A 205 -22.54 7.69 -11.68
CA GLU A 205 -21.82 7.61 -12.97
C GLU A 205 -22.59 8.35 -14.06
N MET A 206 -23.89 8.15 -14.13
CA MET A 206 -24.74 8.85 -15.11
C MET A 206 -24.72 10.35 -14.88
N GLY A 207 -24.86 10.81 -13.66
CA GLY A 207 -24.77 12.22 -13.28
C GLY A 207 -23.41 12.83 -13.63
N PHE A 208 -22.31 12.13 -13.29
CA PHE A 208 -20.96 12.56 -13.61
C PHE A 208 -20.74 12.71 -15.13
N ILE A 209 -21.12 11.70 -15.91
CA ILE A 209 -20.97 11.73 -17.38
C ILE A 209 -21.82 12.85 -17.99
N LYS A 210 -23.07 13.02 -17.53
CA LYS A 210 -23.96 14.10 -17.99
C LYS A 210 -23.37 15.49 -17.69
N ASP A 211 -22.85 15.71 -16.49
CA ASP A 211 -22.24 16.98 -16.09
C ASP A 211 -20.99 17.28 -16.95
N VAL A 212 -20.11 16.28 -17.15
CA VAL A 212 -18.92 16.43 -18.00
C VAL A 212 -19.32 16.77 -19.44
N ILE A 213 -20.25 16.03 -20.04
CA ILE A 213 -20.71 16.28 -21.42
C ILE A 213 -21.30 17.68 -21.54
N SER A 214 -22.21 18.06 -20.63
CA SER A 214 -22.89 19.37 -20.70
C SER A 214 -21.89 20.53 -20.62
N ASN A 215 -20.96 20.48 -19.65
CA ASN A 215 -19.97 21.53 -19.47
C ASN A 215 -18.89 21.51 -20.57
N PHE A 216 -18.54 20.35 -21.13
CA PHE A 216 -17.57 20.27 -22.21
C PHE A 216 -18.13 20.81 -23.52
N LYS A 217 -19.43 20.64 -23.75
CA LYS A 217 -20.11 21.25 -24.92
C LYS A 217 -20.02 22.76 -24.94
N SER A 218 -19.99 23.43 -23.81
CA SER A 218 -19.86 24.89 -23.73
C SER A 218 -18.48 25.41 -24.14
N LEU A 219 -17.44 24.56 -24.19
CA LEU A 219 -16.12 25.00 -24.60
C LEU A 219 -16.01 25.18 -26.12
N ASP A 220 -15.52 26.32 -26.55
CA ASP A 220 -15.18 26.53 -27.95
C ASP A 220 -13.78 25.98 -28.27
N THR A 221 -13.74 24.90 -29.05
CA THR A 221 -12.50 24.26 -29.52
C THR A 221 -12.25 24.54 -31.01
N THR A 222 -12.94 25.49 -31.61
CA THR A 222 -12.67 25.96 -32.99
C THR A 222 -11.43 26.87 -32.98
N ASN A 223 -10.68 26.86 -34.06
CA ASN A 223 -9.54 27.75 -34.29
C ASN A 223 -8.55 27.85 -33.09
N ILE A 224 -8.00 26.69 -32.67
CA ILE A 224 -6.93 26.66 -31.69
C ILE A 224 -5.62 27.01 -32.41
N ASP A 225 -5.29 28.28 -32.46
CA ASP A 225 -4.22 28.88 -33.24
C ASP A 225 -2.90 29.08 -32.47
N ASN A 226 -2.96 29.01 -31.15
CA ASN A 226 -1.78 29.23 -30.34
C ASN A 226 -1.75 28.35 -29.09
N SER A 227 -0.52 28.17 -28.52
CA SER A 227 -0.29 27.34 -27.34
C SER A 227 -0.98 27.87 -26.08
N LYS A 228 -1.25 29.17 -25.96
CA LYS A 228 -1.94 29.76 -24.79
C LYS A 228 -3.41 29.30 -24.78
N LYS A 229 -4.12 29.39 -25.91
CA LYS A 229 -5.51 28.92 -26.07
C LYS A 229 -5.58 27.40 -25.82
N LEU A 230 -4.64 26.62 -26.37
CA LEU A 230 -4.58 25.19 -26.14
C LEU A 230 -4.38 24.84 -24.65
N LYS A 231 -3.45 25.49 -23.97
CA LYS A 231 -3.23 25.30 -22.52
C LYS A 231 -4.48 25.61 -21.71
N TRP A 232 -5.13 26.74 -22.04
CA TRP A 232 -6.34 27.16 -21.34
C TRP A 232 -7.45 26.12 -21.52
N LEU A 233 -7.73 25.66 -22.76
CA LEU A 233 -8.75 24.64 -23.03
C LEU A 233 -8.51 23.34 -22.29
N VAL A 234 -7.28 22.85 -22.30
CA VAL A 234 -6.94 21.59 -21.60
C VAL A 234 -7.07 21.74 -20.08
N ASN A 235 -6.74 22.92 -19.53
CA ASN A 235 -6.95 23.21 -18.12
C ASN A 235 -8.45 23.30 -17.78
N GLN A 236 -9.27 23.95 -18.63
CA GLN A 236 -10.73 24.01 -18.46
C GLN A 236 -11.34 22.60 -18.46
N LEU A 237 -10.89 21.72 -19.36
CA LEU A 237 -11.33 20.33 -19.36
C LEU A 237 -10.99 19.64 -18.04
N GLY A 238 -9.78 19.86 -17.52
CA GLY A 238 -9.37 19.34 -16.20
C GLY A 238 -10.28 19.82 -15.07
N LEU A 239 -10.60 21.11 -15.05
CA LEU A 239 -11.51 21.72 -14.05
C LEU A 239 -12.94 21.15 -14.17
N ILE A 240 -13.47 20.99 -15.39
CA ILE A 240 -14.77 20.37 -15.62
C ILE A 240 -14.83 18.96 -15.03
N VAL A 241 -13.82 18.15 -15.30
CA VAL A 241 -13.72 16.78 -14.74
C VAL A 241 -13.66 16.81 -13.22
N GLU A 242 -12.84 17.67 -12.62
CA GLU A 242 -12.67 17.77 -11.17
C GLU A 242 -13.95 18.24 -10.48
N GLN A 243 -14.61 19.28 -11.00
CA GLN A 243 -15.87 19.78 -10.45
C GLN A 243 -17.00 18.76 -10.57
N SER A 244 -17.12 18.11 -11.73
CA SER A 244 -18.12 17.07 -11.97
C SER A 244 -17.87 15.85 -11.05
N TRP A 245 -16.60 15.50 -10.84
CA TRP A 245 -16.23 14.45 -9.88
C TRP A 245 -16.63 14.83 -8.46
N SER A 246 -16.27 16.01 -7.99
CA SER A 246 -16.55 16.48 -6.62
C SER A 246 -18.04 16.53 -6.32
N LYS A 247 -18.86 16.84 -7.33
CA LYS A 247 -20.31 16.88 -7.21
C LYS A 247 -20.95 15.48 -7.11
N ASN A 248 -20.44 14.50 -7.86
CA ASN A 248 -21.10 13.21 -8.04
C ASN A 248 -20.44 12.07 -7.22
N ALA A 249 -19.16 12.20 -6.84
CA ALA A 249 -18.47 11.18 -6.07
C ALA A 249 -18.96 11.15 -4.61
N LYS A 250 -19.20 9.96 -4.09
CA LYS A 250 -19.60 9.76 -2.70
C LYS A 250 -18.47 9.16 -1.88
N LYS A 251 -18.46 9.51 -0.60
CA LYS A 251 -17.53 8.96 0.38
C LYS A 251 -17.78 7.45 0.53
N SER A 252 -16.81 6.66 0.13
CA SER A 252 -16.86 5.21 0.27
C SER A 252 -16.18 4.80 1.57
N LYS A 253 -16.92 4.18 2.47
CA LYS A 253 -16.33 3.50 3.64
C LYS A 253 -15.98 2.08 3.22
N ILE A 254 -14.69 1.78 3.13
CA ILE A 254 -14.24 0.40 2.91
C ILE A 254 -14.44 -0.34 4.22
N SER A 255 -15.40 -1.25 4.27
CA SER A 255 -15.62 -2.16 5.39
C SER A 255 -15.07 -3.55 5.06
N LYS A 256 -14.92 -4.39 6.08
CA LYS A 256 -14.61 -5.83 5.90
C LYS A 256 -15.63 -6.57 5.02
N HIS A 257 -16.82 -6.01 4.88
CA HIS A 257 -17.91 -6.53 4.06
C HIS A 257 -17.91 -5.98 2.62
N SER A 258 -17.04 -5.01 2.29
CA SER A 258 -16.89 -4.46 0.93
C SER A 258 -16.20 -5.45 0.00
N LYS A 259 -16.82 -6.61 -0.21
CA LYS A 259 -16.37 -7.66 -1.13
C LYS A 259 -17.29 -7.67 -2.35
N GLN A 260 -16.73 -7.86 -3.55
CA GLN A 260 -17.52 -7.89 -4.80
C GLN A 260 -18.62 -8.97 -4.81
N TRP A 261 -18.41 -10.07 -4.08
CA TRP A 261 -19.38 -11.15 -3.93
C TRP A 261 -20.43 -10.90 -2.82
N TRP A 262 -20.31 -9.81 -2.05
CA TRP A 262 -21.26 -9.50 -0.98
C TRP A 262 -22.53 -8.94 -1.61
N SER A 263 -23.65 -9.66 -1.44
CA SER A 263 -24.97 -9.30 -1.97
C SER A 263 -25.86 -8.65 -0.91
N GLU A 264 -26.93 -8.05 -1.34
CA GLU A 264 -27.99 -7.52 -0.46
C GLU A 264 -28.54 -8.60 0.47
N SER A 265 -28.74 -9.83 -0.04
CA SER A 265 -29.16 -10.97 0.76
C SER A 265 -28.18 -11.33 1.88
N CYS A 266 -26.87 -11.13 1.67
CA CYS A 266 -25.89 -11.30 2.75
C CYS A 266 -26.07 -10.25 3.86
N SER A 267 -26.37 -9.01 3.48
CA SER A 267 -26.63 -7.92 4.44
C SER A 267 -27.88 -8.20 5.25
N GLN A 268 -28.99 -8.55 4.61
CA GLN A 268 -30.25 -8.87 5.27
C GLN A 268 -30.11 -10.08 6.23
N ALA A 269 -29.45 -11.15 5.79
CA ALA A 269 -29.19 -12.31 6.63
C ALA A 269 -28.32 -11.97 7.85
N LEU A 270 -27.33 -11.08 7.68
CA LEU A 270 -26.50 -10.59 8.78
C LEU A 270 -27.28 -9.76 9.77
N ASP A 271 -28.15 -8.86 9.29
CA ASP A 271 -28.94 -7.99 10.14
C ASP A 271 -30.00 -8.79 10.92
N THR A 272 -30.61 -9.79 10.27
CA THR A 272 -31.52 -10.75 10.96
C THR A 272 -30.77 -11.49 12.06
N TYR A 273 -29.57 -11.98 11.80
CA TYR A 273 -28.77 -12.61 12.85
C TYR A 273 -28.38 -11.62 13.96
N ARG A 274 -28.02 -10.39 13.65
CA ARG A 274 -27.69 -9.38 14.67
C ARG A 274 -28.84 -9.06 15.61
N THR A 275 -30.05 -9.04 15.06
CA THR A 275 -31.28 -8.78 15.84
C THR A 275 -31.64 -9.96 16.71
N THR A 276 -31.62 -11.17 16.17
CA THR A 276 -32.15 -12.37 16.86
C THR A 276 -31.11 -13.15 17.66
N ARG A 277 -29.80 -13.05 17.27
CA ARG A 277 -28.67 -13.81 17.83
C ARG A 277 -28.89 -15.32 17.87
N SER A 278 -29.87 -15.85 17.11
CA SER A 278 -30.18 -17.27 17.11
C SER A 278 -29.16 -18.09 16.33
N ARG A 279 -28.94 -19.35 16.75
CA ARG A 279 -28.07 -20.32 16.09
C ARG A 279 -28.54 -20.64 14.66
N GLU A 280 -29.84 -20.62 14.44
CA GLU A 280 -30.45 -20.89 13.14
C GLU A 280 -30.17 -19.77 12.14
N ASN A 281 -30.35 -18.51 12.56
CA ASN A 281 -30.05 -17.34 11.74
C ASN A 281 -28.53 -17.19 11.45
N TRP A 282 -27.68 -17.65 12.36
CA TRP A 282 -26.26 -17.76 12.12
C TRP A 282 -25.92 -18.80 11.03
N LYS A 283 -26.55 -19.97 11.06
CA LYS A 283 -26.42 -21.00 10.02
C LYS A 283 -26.92 -20.47 8.68
N PHE A 284 -28.08 -19.82 8.66
CA PHE A 284 -28.66 -19.21 7.46
C PHE A 284 -27.71 -18.16 6.88
N PHE A 285 -27.21 -17.24 7.69
CA PHE A 285 -26.20 -16.25 7.24
C PHE A 285 -24.96 -16.90 6.64
N LYS A 286 -24.37 -17.92 7.28
CA LYS A 286 -23.21 -18.64 6.75
C LYS A 286 -23.52 -19.28 5.39
N THR A 287 -24.67 -19.88 5.24
CA THR A 287 -25.10 -20.52 3.99
C THR A 287 -25.29 -19.49 2.89
N THR A 288 -25.93 -18.36 3.18
CA THR A 288 -26.12 -17.25 2.25
C THR A 288 -24.79 -16.69 1.76
N VAL A 289 -23.83 -16.46 2.67
CA VAL A 289 -22.48 -16.01 2.33
C VAL A 289 -21.74 -17.04 1.48
N LYS A 290 -21.86 -18.34 1.79
CA LYS A 290 -21.24 -19.41 1.00
C LYS A 290 -21.79 -19.43 -0.43
N ASN A 291 -23.12 -19.34 -0.57
CA ASN A 291 -23.79 -19.35 -1.87
C ASN A 291 -23.44 -18.10 -2.71
N ALA A 292 -23.41 -16.93 -2.10
CA ALA A 292 -23.02 -15.69 -2.76
C ALA A 292 -21.57 -15.75 -3.28
N LYS A 293 -20.65 -16.27 -2.47
CA LYS A 293 -19.27 -16.52 -2.92
C LYS A 293 -19.21 -17.50 -4.08
N TRP A 294 -19.90 -18.62 -3.94
CA TRP A 294 -19.90 -19.68 -4.96
C TRP A 294 -20.42 -19.16 -6.31
N SER A 295 -21.58 -18.47 -6.31
CA SER A 295 -22.15 -17.87 -7.52
C SER A 295 -21.18 -16.87 -8.14
N PHE A 296 -20.66 -15.92 -7.38
CA PHE A 296 -19.73 -14.91 -7.88
C PHE A 296 -18.47 -15.52 -8.53
N PHE A 297 -17.86 -16.52 -7.88
CA PHE A 297 -16.65 -17.13 -8.41
C PHE A 297 -16.94 -18.03 -9.60
N ASN A 298 -18.09 -18.71 -9.62
CA ASN A 298 -18.51 -19.52 -10.75
C ASN A 298 -18.77 -18.65 -12.00
N ASP A 299 -19.52 -17.54 -11.83
CA ASP A 299 -19.75 -16.58 -12.91
C ASP A 299 -18.43 -15.98 -13.43
N LYS A 300 -17.50 -15.71 -12.50
CA LYS A 300 -16.17 -15.19 -12.85
C LYS A 300 -15.33 -16.21 -13.62
N ILE A 301 -15.38 -17.48 -13.24
CA ILE A 301 -14.71 -18.58 -13.97
C ILE A 301 -15.29 -18.73 -15.37
N GLN A 302 -16.62 -18.68 -15.51
CA GLN A 302 -17.28 -18.75 -16.82
C GLN A 302 -16.91 -17.54 -17.70
N GLU A 303 -16.91 -16.32 -17.13
CA GLU A 303 -16.47 -15.11 -17.83
C GLU A 303 -15.04 -15.26 -18.36
N ILE A 304 -14.13 -15.81 -17.53
CA ILE A 304 -12.72 -16.04 -17.88
C ILE A 304 -12.58 -17.15 -18.92
N ALA A 305 -13.35 -18.24 -18.80
CA ALA A 305 -13.30 -19.36 -19.75
C ALA A 305 -13.69 -18.94 -21.16
N ASN A 306 -14.57 -17.94 -21.29
CA ASN A 306 -15.02 -17.40 -22.58
C ASN A 306 -14.04 -16.40 -23.21
N LYS A 307 -12.92 -16.07 -22.53
CA LYS A 307 -11.88 -15.14 -23.02
C LYS A 307 -10.67 -15.91 -23.54
N SER A 308 -10.10 -15.47 -24.65
CA SER A 308 -8.85 -16.04 -25.23
C SER A 308 -7.64 -15.99 -24.28
N TRP A 309 -7.67 -15.11 -23.26
CA TRP A 309 -6.63 -14.92 -22.23
C TRP A 309 -6.95 -15.62 -20.90
N GLY A 310 -8.03 -16.37 -20.85
CA GLY A 310 -8.61 -16.93 -19.63
C GLY A 310 -7.66 -17.70 -18.71
N PRO A 311 -6.83 -18.64 -19.21
CA PRO A 311 -5.95 -19.46 -18.37
C PRO A 311 -4.96 -18.63 -17.55
N TRP A 312 -4.45 -17.53 -18.08
CA TRP A 312 -3.51 -16.64 -17.38
C TRP A 312 -4.13 -15.85 -16.23
N GLU A 313 -5.40 -15.45 -16.34
CA GLU A 313 -6.14 -14.83 -15.24
C GLU A 313 -6.34 -15.79 -14.08
N LEU A 314 -6.67 -17.06 -14.34
CA LEU A 314 -6.80 -18.10 -13.32
C LEU A 314 -5.49 -18.40 -12.61
N MET A 315 -4.37 -18.42 -13.32
CA MET A 315 -3.04 -18.59 -12.72
C MET A 315 -2.70 -17.49 -11.71
N ASN A 316 -3.17 -16.27 -11.92
CA ASN A 316 -2.98 -15.18 -10.95
C ASN A 316 -3.72 -15.39 -9.62
N TRP A 317 -4.80 -16.18 -9.61
CA TRP A 317 -5.53 -16.54 -8.40
C TRP A 317 -4.82 -17.63 -7.57
N VAL A 318 -4.11 -18.52 -8.26
CA VAL A 318 -3.40 -19.66 -7.64
C VAL A 318 -2.03 -19.23 -7.11
N LYS A 319 -1.40 -18.24 -7.72
CA LYS A 319 -0.10 -17.74 -7.24
C LYS A 319 -0.25 -17.11 -5.86
N LYS A 320 0.32 -17.78 -4.86
CA LYS A 320 0.52 -17.15 -3.53
C LYS A 320 1.41 -15.91 -3.73
N ARG A 321 0.81 -14.74 -3.62
CA ARG A 321 1.58 -13.49 -3.59
C ARG A 321 2.30 -13.45 -2.25
N LYS A 322 3.60 -13.76 -2.25
CA LYS A 322 4.44 -13.42 -1.10
C LYS A 322 4.48 -11.89 -1.06
N LEU A 323 3.92 -11.33 -0.01
CA LEU A 323 4.15 -9.92 0.28
C LEU A 323 5.65 -9.78 0.60
N PRO A 324 6.32 -8.75 0.04
CA PRO A 324 7.71 -8.50 0.40
C PRO A 324 7.78 -8.20 1.90
N VAL A 325 8.85 -8.66 2.53
CA VAL A 325 9.18 -8.22 3.88
C VAL A 325 9.36 -6.71 3.83
N THR A 326 8.72 -5.99 4.75
CA THR A 326 8.81 -4.53 4.81
C THR A 326 10.12 -4.15 5.46
N GLU A 327 11.15 -3.97 4.65
CA GLU A 327 12.47 -3.49 5.05
C GLU A 327 12.59 -2.00 4.75
N ALA A 328 13.40 -1.28 5.53
CA ALA A 328 13.71 0.10 5.23
C ALA A 328 14.50 0.17 3.91
N ILE A 329 14.13 1.09 3.03
CA ILE A 329 14.94 1.39 1.85
C ILE A 329 16.21 2.10 2.33
N THR A 330 17.38 1.61 1.90
CA THR A 330 18.67 2.18 2.24
C THR A 330 19.20 3.13 1.16
N HIS A 331 19.84 4.18 1.59
CA HIS A 331 20.59 5.10 0.75
C HIS A 331 21.99 5.28 1.33
N ASN A 332 23.02 4.92 0.58
CA ASN A 332 24.41 4.91 1.05
C ASN A 332 24.56 4.19 2.41
N ASP A 333 24.02 2.98 2.47
CA ASP A 333 23.99 2.10 3.64
C ASP A 333 23.24 2.65 4.88
N CYS A 334 22.61 3.83 4.75
CA CYS A 334 21.74 4.40 5.77
C CYS A 334 20.26 4.20 5.43
N PRO A 335 19.41 3.75 6.36
CA PRO A 335 17.98 3.58 6.12
C PRO A 335 17.27 4.91 5.96
N CYS A 336 16.36 4.99 5.00
CA CYS A 336 15.51 6.16 4.77
C CYS A 336 14.36 6.20 5.77
N LEU A 337 14.49 6.96 6.85
CA LEU A 337 13.51 7.03 7.92
C LEU A 337 12.45 8.11 7.70
N THR A 338 12.81 9.19 7.01
CA THR A 338 11.90 10.30 6.73
C THR A 338 11.31 10.22 5.33
N PRO A 339 10.11 10.80 5.10
CA PRO A 339 9.51 10.91 3.78
C PRO A 339 10.42 11.58 2.75
N ASP A 340 11.14 12.62 3.18
CA ASP A 340 12.02 13.40 2.30
C ASP A 340 13.26 12.60 1.89
N CYS A 341 13.86 11.86 2.82
CA CYS A 341 14.96 10.94 2.51
C CYS A 341 14.49 9.87 1.51
N LEU A 342 13.35 9.24 1.77
CA LEU A 342 12.77 8.23 0.88
C LEU A 342 12.47 8.81 -0.52
N TRP A 343 11.87 10.00 -0.56
CA TRP A 343 11.58 10.69 -1.82
C TRP A 343 12.88 10.97 -2.61
N ASN A 344 13.88 11.57 -1.96
CA ASN A 344 15.14 11.91 -2.60
C ASN A 344 15.87 10.67 -3.13
N THR A 345 15.87 9.60 -2.36
CA THR A 345 16.49 8.32 -2.74
C THR A 345 15.80 7.68 -3.94
N LEU A 346 14.48 7.61 -3.93
CA LEU A 346 13.71 7.07 -5.06
C LEU A 346 13.82 7.99 -6.28
N HIS A 347 13.74 9.31 -6.08
CA HIS A 347 13.81 10.29 -7.15
C HIS A 347 15.18 10.27 -7.84
N SER A 348 16.27 10.27 -7.10
CA SER A 348 17.63 10.18 -7.66
C SER A 348 17.88 8.85 -8.35
N THR A 349 17.36 7.74 -7.81
CA THR A 349 17.53 6.42 -8.41
C THR A 349 16.80 6.27 -9.75
N PHE A 350 15.59 6.85 -9.87
CA PHE A 350 14.74 6.66 -11.06
C PHE A 350 14.83 7.81 -12.07
N ASN A 351 15.40 8.95 -11.70
CA ASN A 351 15.58 10.11 -12.55
C ASN A 351 17.08 10.45 -12.75
N THR A 352 17.87 9.45 -13.07
CA THR A 352 19.33 9.59 -13.26
C THR A 352 19.69 10.63 -14.32
N ALA A 353 18.82 10.88 -15.29
CA ALA A 353 19.05 11.87 -16.35
C ALA A 353 18.66 13.31 -15.96
N LEU A 354 18.20 13.56 -14.73
CA LEU A 354 17.72 14.89 -14.32
C LEU A 354 18.76 16.00 -14.49
N HIS A 355 20.05 15.65 -14.30
CA HIS A 355 21.18 16.57 -14.38
C HIS A 355 22.01 16.40 -15.65
N HIS A 356 21.56 15.57 -16.61
CA HIS A 356 22.28 15.41 -17.87
C HIS A 356 22.06 16.63 -18.76
N CYS A 357 23.15 17.17 -19.30
CA CYS A 357 23.08 18.18 -20.33
C CYS A 357 22.41 17.58 -21.58
N VAL A 358 21.34 18.21 -22.05
CA VAL A 358 20.69 17.80 -23.30
C VAL A 358 21.51 18.36 -24.46
N ASN A 359 22.06 17.48 -25.27
CA ASN A 359 22.72 17.91 -26.53
C ASN A 359 21.63 18.16 -27.58
N LEU A 360 21.37 19.42 -27.87
CA LEU A 360 20.39 19.84 -28.89
C LEU A 360 20.95 19.89 -30.30
N SER A 361 22.29 19.76 -30.51
CA SER A 361 22.88 19.81 -31.83
C SER A 361 22.38 18.73 -32.80
N ILE A 362 21.90 17.60 -32.24
CA ILE A 362 21.24 16.55 -33.06
C ILE A 362 19.99 17.09 -33.77
N LEU A 363 19.31 18.08 -33.20
CA LEU A 363 18.13 18.68 -33.81
C LEU A 363 18.50 19.52 -35.04
N ASP A 364 19.68 20.09 -35.09
CA ASP A 364 20.15 20.90 -36.21
C ASP A 364 20.33 20.05 -37.48
N GLU A 365 20.67 18.77 -37.33
CA GLU A 365 20.78 17.82 -38.46
C GLU A 365 19.38 17.46 -39.03
N ILE A 366 18.30 17.61 -38.27
CA ILE A 366 16.96 17.25 -38.66
C ILE A 366 16.27 18.36 -39.47
N VAL A 367 16.68 19.61 -39.26
CA VAL A 367 16.05 20.80 -39.86
C VAL A 367 16.05 20.75 -41.40
N HIS A 368 16.99 20.05 -42.00
CA HIS A 368 17.15 19.97 -43.47
C HIS A 368 16.40 18.79 -44.13
N LYS A 369 15.63 17.99 -43.35
CA LYS A 369 14.84 16.90 -43.91
C LYS A 369 13.50 17.45 -44.42
N PRO A 370 12.97 16.96 -45.57
CA PRO A 370 11.65 17.40 -46.06
C PRO A 370 10.55 17.04 -45.02
N HIS A 371 9.75 18.03 -44.69
CA HIS A 371 8.63 17.88 -43.76
C HIS A 371 7.56 16.98 -44.34
N GLN A 372 7.26 15.90 -43.64
CA GLN A 372 6.12 15.07 -44.00
C GLN A 372 4.84 15.70 -43.46
N THR A 373 3.82 15.87 -44.35
CA THR A 373 2.51 16.42 -43.96
C THR A 373 1.84 15.49 -42.94
N TRP A 374 1.43 16.09 -41.82
CA TRP A 374 0.72 15.37 -40.78
C TRP A 374 -0.79 15.53 -40.97
N ASN A 375 -1.45 14.47 -41.45
CA ASN A 375 -2.90 14.45 -41.62
C ASN A 375 -3.60 14.49 -40.25
N SER A 376 -4.69 15.24 -40.14
CA SER A 376 -5.51 15.31 -38.94
C SER A 376 -6.05 13.96 -38.50
N PHE A 377 -6.25 13.80 -37.19
CA PHE A 377 -6.84 12.61 -36.65
C PHE A 377 -8.31 12.49 -37.03
N SER A 378 -8.73 11.28 -37.43
CA SER A 378 -10.12 10.99 -37.74
C SER A 378 -10.88 10.42 -36.54
N ARG A 379 -12.20 10.61 -36.55
CA ARG A 379 -13.12 10.03 -35.53
C ARG A 379 -12.94 8.50 -35.40
N TYR A 380 -12.78 7.80 -36.52
CA TYR A 380 -12.58 6.34 -36.53
C TYR A 380 -11.32 5.94 -35.81
N LYS A 381 -10.18 6.61 -36.05
CA LYS A 381 -8.90 6.30 -35.37
C LYS A 381 -8.98 6.50 -33.85
N TYR A 382 -9.69 7.56 -33.42
CA TYR A 382 -9.91 7.81 -31.99
C TYR A 382 -10.81 6.75 -31.35
N LYS A 383 -11.97 6.44 -31.93
CA LYS A 383 -12.88 5.38 -31.44
C LYS A 383 -12.18 4.03 -31.41
N SER A 384 -11.42 3.67 -32.43
CA SER A 384 -10.62 2.41 -32.48
C SER A 384 -9.48 2.38 -31.47
N ALA A 385 -8.86 3.51 -31.13
CA ALA A 385 -7.82 3.56 -30.12
C ALA A 385 -8.37 3.33 -28.72
N ILE A 386 -9.50 3.98 -28.39
CA ILE A 386 -10.10 3.92 -27.06
C ILE A 386 -10.77 2.57 -26.78
N SER A 387 -11.36 1.92 -27.81
CA SER A 387 -12.01 0.62 -27.65
C SER A 387 -11.07 -0.49 -27.17
N LYS A 388 -9.76 -0.37 -27.46
CA LYS A 388 -8.72 -1.34 -27.08
C LYS A 388 -8.27 -1.25 -25.62
N TYR A 389 -8.70 -0.23 -24.87
CA TYR A 389 -8.37 -0.11 -23.45
C TYR A 389 -9.39 -0.87 -22.58
N ILE A 390 -8.90 -1.46 -21.51
CA ILE A 390 -9.75 -2.09 -20.50
C ILE A 390 -10.45 -1.00 -19.68
N ASP A 391 -11.74 -1.18 -19.42
CA ASP A 391 -12.58 -0.19 -18.74
C ASP A 391 -12.06 0.18 -17.34
N ILE A 392 -11.55 -0.83 -16.63
CA ILE A 392 -11.00 -0.69 -15.28
C ILE A 392 -9.48 -0.60 -15.38
N SER A 393 -8.94 0.59 -15.22
CA SER A 393 -7.51 0.85 -15.10
C SER A 393 -7.22 1.66 -13.85
N VAL A 394 -5.97 1.58 -13.36
CA VAL A 394 -5.53 2.43 -12.27
C VAL A 394 -5.60 3.89 -12.70
N LEU A 395 -6.20 4.73 -11.86
CA LEU A 395 -6.49 6.13 -12.15
C LEU A 395 -5.21 6.97 -12.11
N GLY A 396 -5.10 7.90 -13.07
CA GLY A 396 -4.18 9.03 -12.97
C GLY A 396 -4.70 10.12 -12.03
N PRO A 397 -4.00 11.26 -11.93
CA PRO A 397 -4.44 12.41 -11.14
C PRO A 397 -5.83 12.94 -11.53
N ASP A 398 -6.22 12.78 -12.81
CA ASP A 398 -7.52 13.17 -13.35
C ASP A 398 -8.69 12.30 -12.87
N LYS A 399 -8.44 11.21 -12.16
CA LYS A 399 -9.46 10.24 -11.68
C LYS A 399 -10.34 9.66 -12.80
N MET A 400 -9.93 9.79 -14.05
CA MET A 400 -10.68 9.33 -15.22
C MET A 400 -10.32 7.89 -15.56
N THR A 401 -11.35 7.03 -15.72
CA THR A 401 -11.21 5.68 -16.28
C THR A 401 -11.45 5.67 -17.79
N TRP A 402 -10.98 4.64 -18.47
CA TRP A 402 -11.31 4.45 -19.89
C TRP A 402 -12.80 4.25 -20.10
N ARG A 403 -13.51 3.69 -19.13
CA ARG A 403 -14.97 3.56 -19.15
C ARG A 403 -15.65 4.93 -19.28
N TYR A 404 -15.23 5.93 -18.51
CA TYR A 404 -15.82 7.27 -18.58
C TYR A 404 -15.56 7.90 -19.95
N TRP A 405 -14.34 7.83 -20.46
CA TRP A 405 -14.06 8.32 -21.82
C TRP A 405 -14.87 7.61 -22.89
N LYS A 406 -15.04 6.27 -22.80
CA LYS A 406 -15.90 5.51 -23.73
C LYS A 406 -17.37 5.98 -23.70
N LEU A 407 -17.87 6.43 -22.55
CA LEU A 407 -19.21 6.96 -22.41
C LEU A 407 -19.30 8.40 -22.96
N ILE A 408 -18.32 9.26 -22.66
CA ILE A 408 -18.26 10.64 -23.10
C ILE A 408 -18.16 10.76 -24.62
N ILE A 409 -17.31 9.95 -25.27
CA ILE A 409 -17.15 10.00 -26.76
C ILE A 409 -18.31 9.38 -27.56
N LYS A 410 -19.33 8.85 -26.90
CA LYS A 410 -20.60 8.53 -27.58
C LYS A 410 -21.29 9.80 -28.07
N ASP A 411 -21.09 10.92 -27.37
CA ASP A 411 -21.50 12.22 -27.81
C ASP A 411 -20.53 12.74 -28.88
N ASP A 412 -21.07 13.00 -30.09
CA ASP A 412 -20.25 13.34 -31.25
C ASP A 412 -19.64 14.75 -31.18
N ASP A 413 -20.25 15.69 -30.43
CA ASP A 413 -19.66 17.02 -30.21
C ASP A 413 -18.45 16.93 -29.27
N CYS A 414 -18.59 16.21 -28.16
CA CYS A 414 -17.47 15.95 -27.24
C CYS A 414 -16.31 15.25 -27.96
N LEU A 415 -16.60 14.24 -28.78
CA LEU A 415 -15.57 13.57 -29.57
C LEU A 415 -14.85 14.54 -30.52
N SER A 416 -15.59 15.40 -31.20
CA SER A 416 -15.01 16.39 -32.10
C SER A 416 -14.10 17.37 -31.37
N LYS A 417 -14.51 17.85 -30.20
CA LYS A 417 -13.72 18.76 -29.37
C LYS A 417 -12.42 18.10 -28.87
N ILE A 418 -12.46 16.83 -28.46
CA ILE A 418 -11.27 16.05 -28.08
C ILE A 418 -10.31 15.93 -29.27
N ILE A 419 -10.82 15.64 -30.47
CA ILE A 419 -10.03 15.54 -31.71
C ILE A 419 -9.38 16.89 -32.06
N ASN A 420 -10.12 17.99 -31.92
CA ASN A 420 -9.59 19.34 -32.17
C ASN A 420 -8.43 19.67 -31.24
N ILE A 421 -8.56 19.37 -29.91
CA ILE A 421 -7.47 19.53 -28.94
C ILE A 421 -6.26 18.68 -29.32
N ALA A 422 -6.48 17.42 -29.71
CA ALA A 422 -5.39 16.52 -30.08
C ALA A 422 -4.67 16.97 -31.37
N ASN A 423 -5.42 17.41 -32.38
CA ASN A 423 -4.83 17.97 -33.61
C ASN A 423 -4.04 19.24 -33.29
N ALA A 424 -4.58 20.12 -32.44
CA ALA A 424 -3.87 21.32 -32.01
C ALA A 424 -2.55 21.03 -31.29
N CYS A 425 -2.50 19.98 -30.45
CA CYS A 425 -1.23 19.55 -29.81
C CYS A 425 -0.13 19.27 -30.86
N ILE A 426 -0.50 18.62 -31.97
CA ILE A 426 0.44 18.27 -33.03
C ILE A 426 0.77 19.50 -33.87
N ASN A 427 -0.23 20.22 -34.36
CA ASN A 427 -0.05 21.36 -35.26
C ASN A 427 0.76 22.48 -34.61
N LEU A 428 0.60 22.70 -33.32
CA LEU A 428 1.35 23.69 -32.54
C LEU A 428 2.65 23.15 -31.94
N SER A 429 2.97 21.87 -32.18
CA SER A 429 4.11 21.18 -31.56
C SER A 429 4.18 21.43 -30.05
N HIS A 430 2.99 21.47 -29.39
CA HIS A 430 2.86 21.85 -28.01
C HIS A 430 2.12 20.80 -27.18
N TRP A 431 2.80 20.29 -26.12
CA TRP A 431 2.21 19.32 -25.18
C TRP A 431 1.82 20.02 -23.87
N PRO A 432 0.52 20.19 -23.56
CA PRO A 432 0.06 20.89 -22.36
C PRO A 432 0.56 20.27 -21.06
N LYS A 433 0.86 21.11 -20.06
CA LYS A 433 1.35 20.67 -18.74
C LYS A 433 0.41 19.67 -18.08
N TYR A 434 -0.89 19.84 -18.22
CA TYR A 434 -1.92 18.94 -17.66
C TYR A 434 -1.70 17.47 -18.09
N PHE A 435 -1.27 17.22 -19.33
CA PHE A 435 -0.98 15.85 -19.80
C PHE A 435 0.32 15.27 -19.25
N LYS A 436 1.21 16.11 -18.69
CA LYS A 436 2.48 15.73 -18.10
C LYS A 436 2.37 15.45 -16.59
N VAL A 437 1.25 15.83 -15.96
CA VAL A 437 1.04 15.58 -14.53
C VAL A 437 0.79 14.09 -14.32
N SER A 438 1.50 13.53 -13.35
CA SER A 438 1.44 12.10 -13.05
C SER A 438 1.49 11.83 -11.56
N THR A 439 0.96 10.69 -11.15
CA THR A 439 1.20 10.08 -9.84
C THR A 439 2.12 8.89 -10.03
N THR A 440 3.23 8.86 -9.31
CA THR A 440 4.14 7.71 -9.35
C THR A 440 3.83 6.78 -8.18
N VAL A 441 3.53 5.51 -8.49
CA VAL A 441 3.36 4.44 -7.52
C VAL A 441 4.56 3.52 -7.61
N VAL A 442 5.20 3.27 -6.48
CA VAL A 442 6.36 2.39 -6.41
C VAL A 442 5.92 1.00 -5.98
N ILE A 443 6.20 0.00 -6.81
CA ILE A 443 5.82 -1.40 -6.54
C ILE A 443 7.05 -2.32 -6.52
N PRO A 444 7.08 -3.36 -5.66
CA PRO A 444 8.19 -4.30 -5.62
C PRO A 444 8.28 -5.12 -6.91
N LYS A 445 9.50 -5.35 -7.37
CA LYS A 445 9.78 -6.32 -8.45
C LYS A 445 9.55 -7.74 -7.93
N PRO A 446 8.98 -8.65 -8.74
CA PRO A 446 8.81 -10.03 -8.30
C PRO A 446 10.16 -10.73 -8.09
N ASN A 447 10.18 -11.67 -7.14
CA ASN A 447 11.30 -12.59 -6.89
C ASN A 447 12.65 -11.91 -6.56
N LYS A 448 12.62 -10.77 -5.88
CA LYS A 448 13.82 -10.19 -5.29
C LYS A 448 14.07 -10.77 -3.90
N PRO A 449 15.32 -11.07 -3.53
CA PRO A 449 15.64 -11.61 -2.20
C PRO A 449 15.40 -10.59 -1.10
N LEU A 450 15.71 -9.30 -1.35
CA LEU A 450 15.55 -8.20 -0.43
C LEU A 450 14.93 -6.99 -1.16
N TYR A 451 14.26 -6.11 -0.40
CA TYR A 451 13.60 -4.89 -0.89
C TYR A 451 14.10 -3.62 -0.20
N ASP A 452 15.24 -3.69 0.43
CA ASP A 452 15.98 -2.57 1.03
C ASP A 452 16.63 -1.64 -0.01
N ASN A 453 16.90 -2.16 -1.21
CA ASN A 453 17.49 -1.40 -2.29
C ASN A 453 16.42 -0.80 -3.22
N PRO A 454 16.48 0.52 -3.53
CA PRO A 454 15.55 1.17 -4.47
C PRO A 454 15.43 0.46 -5.82
N LYS A 455 16.51 -0.13 -6.32
CA LYS A 455 16.52 -0.90 -7.59
C LYS A 455 15.69 -2.19 -7.55
N ALA A 456 15.32 -2.69 -6.35
CA ALA A 456 14.39 -3.80 -6.22
C ALA A 456 12.92 -3.38 -6.48
N LEU A 457 12.66 -2.11 -6.64
CA LEU A 457 11.35 -1.53 -6.88
C LEU A 457 11.17 -1.10 -8.34
N ARG A 458 9.91 -0.89 -8.75
CA ARG A 458 9.53 -0.32 -10.05
C ARG A 458 8.67 0.92 -9.83
N PRO A 459 9.05 2.08 -10.39
CA PRO A 459 8.14 3.21 -10.47
C PRO A 459 7.12 2.95 -11.58
N ILE A 460 5.84 3.09 -11.27
CA ILE A 460 4.73 3.06 -12.23
C ILE A 460 4.15 4.45 -12.29
N VAL A 461 4.31 5.09 -13.43
CA VAL A 461 3.83 6.46 -13.67
C VAL A 461 2.41 6.43 -14.22
N LEU A 462 1.50 7.03 -13.49
CA LEU A 462 0.07 7.13 -13.82
C LEU A 462 -0.20 8.55 -14.33
N LEU A 463 -0.15 8.73 -15.64
CA LEU A 463 -0.48 9.99 -16.32
C LEU A 463 -2.00 10.16 -16.46
N ASN A 464 -2.42 11.39 -16.74
CA ASN A 464 -3.79 11.69 -17.14
C ASN A 464 -4.19 10.92 -18.40
N THR A 465 -5.40 10.36 -18.39
CA THR A 465 -5.82 9.39 -19.40
C THR A 465 -5.99 9.99 -20.79
N LEU A 466 -6.42 11.25 -20.89
CA LEU A 466 -6.59 11.91 -22.18
C LEU A 466 -5.25 12.07 -22.92
N GLY A 467 -4.16 12.45 -22.22
CA GLY A 467 -2.82 12.51 -22.79
C GLY A 467 -2.38 11.15 -23.35
N LYS A 468 -2.58 10.07 -22.58
CA LYS A 468 -2.30 8.69 -23.03
C LYS A 468 -3.05 8.31 -24.30
N LEU A 469 -4.29 8.80 -24.49
CA LEU A 469 -5.07 8.52 -25.69
C LEU A 469 -4.45 9.20 -26.91
N VAL A 470 -4.08 10.47 -26.79
CA VAL A 470 -3.39 11.20 -27.85
C VAL A 470 -2.07 10.51 -28.21
N GLU A 471 -1.23 10.21 -27.23
CA GLU A 471 0.03 9.47 -27.41
C GLU A 471 -0.18 8.14 -28.15
N LYS A 472 -1.22 7.37 -27.79
CA LYS A 472 -1.50 6.09 -28.45
C LYS A 472 -1.84 6.22 -29.92
N VAL A 473 -2.59 7.27 -30.28
CA VAL A 473 -2.93 7.53 -31.69
C VAL A 473 -1.69 7.97 -32.48
N ILE A 474 -0.83 8.79 -31.87
CA ILE A 474 0.47 9.20 -32.44
C ILE A 474 1.37 7.97 -32.63
N ALA A 475 1.56 7.16 -31.59
CA ALA A 475 2.41 5.98 -31.64
C ALA A 475 2.00 4.99 -32.73
N LYS A 476 0.70 4.75 -32.88
CA LYS A 476 0.20 3.90 -33.98
C LYS A 476 0.50 4.46 -35.36
N ARG A 477 0.42 5.78 -35.51
CA ARG A 477 0.75 6.41 -36.79
C ARG A 477 2.23 6.32 -37.09
N LEU A 478 3.08 6.61 -36.10
CA LEU A 478 4.52 6.45 -36.21
C LEU A 478 4.88 5.00 -36.55
N GLN A 479 4.30 4.03 -35.87
CA GLN A 479 4.51 2.59 -36.16
C GLN A 479 4.14 2.27 -37.61
N PHE A 480 3.01 2.78 -38.10
CA PHE A 480 2.61 2.58 -39.49
C PHE A 480 3.63 3.18 -40.46
N ILE A 481 4.07 4.42 -40.23
CA ILE A 481 5.07 5.10 -41.08
C ILE A 481 6.39 4.32 -41.09
N VAL A 482 6.86 3.89 -39.93
CA VAL A 482 8.11 3.15 -39.75
C VAL A 482 8.07 1.81 -40.49
N VAL A 483 6.96 1.06 -40.36
CA VAL A 483 6.78 -0.22 -41.05
C VAL A 483 6.60 -0.05 -42.57
N SER A 484 5.76 0.92 -43.01
CA SER A 484 5.49 1.12 -44.42
C SER A 484 6.69 1.65 -45.23
N ASN A 485 7.65 2.27 -44.54
CA ASN A 485 8.89 2.75 -45.18
C ASN A 485 10.10 1.84 -44.90
N ASN A 486 9.88 0.65 -44.34
CA ASN A 486 10.93 -0.34 -44.03
C ASN A 486 12.07 0.20 -43.13
N PHE A 487 11.77 1.13 -42.24
CA PHE A 487 12.77 1.66 -41.28
C PHE A 487 13.10 0.67 -40.15
N VAL A 488 12.24 -0.35 -39.93
CA VAL A 488 12.51 -1.49 -39.02
C VAL A 488 12.09 -2.77 -39.69
N TYR A 489 12.83 -3.82 -39.44
CA TYR A 489 12.46 -5.17 -39.88
C TYR A 489 11.13 -5.57 -39.22
N PRO A 490 10.19 -6.16 -39.97
CA PRO A 490 8.99 -6.75 -39.38
C PRO A 490 9.43 -7.86 -38.41
N SER A 491 9.02 -7.75 -37.16
CA SER A 491 9.24 -8.77 -36.11
C SER A 491 8.27 -9.92 -36.27
#